data_ff202be4b92dd12b3dd39997bc03afaf
#
_entry.id   ff202be4b92dd12b3dd39997bc03afaf
#
_cell.length_a   1.000
_cell.length_b   1.000
_cell.length_c   1.000
_cell.angle_alpha   90.00
_cell.angle_beta   90.00
_cell.angle_gamma   90.00
#
_symmetry.space_group_name_H-M   'P 1'
#
loop_
_entity.id
_entity.type
_entity.pdbx_description
1 polymer ?
#
loop_
_entity_poly.entity_id
_entity_poly.type
_entity_poly.pdbx_seq_one_letter_code
_entity_poly.pdbx_strand_id
1 'polypeptide(L)' 'GYGNTVMITHSINGKIYTTLYAHLNSIHVSNGQSVSQGQQIGVMGTTGASTGVHLHFEIHPGGYKNPANPMHYIN' A
#
# COMPACT_ATOMS: atom_id res chain seq x y z
N GLY A 1 -12.60 -6.01 -6.54
CA GLY A 1 -11.57 -6.21 -5.54
C GLY A 1 -10.32 -5.40 -5.79
N TYR A 2 -9.32 -5.60 -4.97
CA TYR A 2 -8.06 -4.84 -5.05
C TYR A 2 -7.13 -5.31 -6.17
N GLY A 3 -7.30 -6.53 -6.64
CA GLY A 3 -6.35 -7.13 -7.57
C GLY A 3 -5.00 -7.42 -6.90
N ASN A 4 -3.91 -7.23 -7.62
CA ASN A 4 -2.57 -7.40 -7.07
C ASN A 4 -2.29 -6.28 -6.05
N THR A 5 -1.98 -6.68 -4.83
CA THR A 5 -1.90 -5.76 -3.69
C THR A 5 -0.64 -6.00 -2.86
N VAL A 6 -0.01 -4.91 -2.42
CA VAL A 6 1.07 -4.94 -1.43
C VAL A 6 0.58 -4.19 -0.20
N MET A 7 0.80 -4.79 0.98
CA MET A 7 0.58 -4.12 2.26
C MET A 7 1.89 -4.05 3.01
N ILE A 8 2.17 -2.87 3.58
CA ILE A 8 3.41 -2.62 4.34
C ILE A 8 3.03 -2.18 5.74
N THR A 9 3.64 -2.83 6.73
CA THR A 9 3.50 -2.44 8.13
C THR A 9 4.65 -1.51 8.50
N HIS A 10 4.31 -0.37 9.09
CA HIS A 10 5.26 0.65 9.52
C HIS A 10 5.17 0.83 11.02
N SER A 11 6.32 1.03 11.67
CA SER A 11 6.37 1.46 13.07
C SER A 11 7.02 2.84 13.10
N ILE A 12 6.25 3.85 13.48
CA ILE A 12 6.70 5.25 13.49
C ILE A 12 6.40 5.84 14.86
N ASN A 13 7.45 6.22 15.59
CA ASN A 13 7.32 6.79 16.95
C ASN A 13 6.48 5.89 17.86
N GLY A 14 6.66 4.58 17.77
CA GLY A 14 5.94 3.59 18.59
C GLY A 14 4.51 3.31 18.14
N LYS A 15 4.07 3.87 17.03
CA LYS A 15 2.73 3.65 16.48
C LYS A 15 2.81 2.81 15.21
N ILE A 16 1.84 1.93 15.05
CA ILE A 16 1.76 1.03 13.89
C ILE A 16 0.80 1.63 12.86
N TYR A 17 1.22 1.57 11.61
CA TYR A 17 0.40 1.94 10.45
C TYR A 17 0.54 0.85 9.41
N THR A 18 -0.54 0.57 8.67
CA THR A 18 -0.47 -0.26 7.46
C THR A 18 -0.79 0.60 6.26
N THR A 19 0.06 0.55 5.24
CA THR A 19 -0.24 1.16 3.95
C THR A 19 -0.56 0.07 2.95
N LEU A 20 -1.49 0.36 2.05
CA LEU A 20 -1.99 -0.58 1.06
C LEU A 20 -1.86 0.04 -0.32
N TYR A 21 -1.34 -0.75 -1.26
CA TYR A 21 -1.09 -0.37 -2.64
C TYR A 21 -1.76 -1.41 -3.52
N ALA A 22 -2.83 -1.04 -4.20
CA ALA A 22 -3.68 -1.98 -4.93
C ALA A 22 -3.71 -1.71 -6.43
N HIS A 23 -4.32 -2.62 -7.17
CA HIS A 23 -4.45 -2.59 -8.63
C HIS A 23 -3.08 -2.57 -9.33
N LEU A 24 -2.09 -3.24 -8.74
CA LEU A 24 -0.75 -3.31 -9.29
C LEU A 24 -0.71 -4.27 -10.48
N ASN A 25 0.08 -3.92 -11.49
CA ASN A 25 0.34 -4.82 -12.62
C ASN A 25 1.30 -5.94 -12.22
N SER A 26 2.31 -5.62 -11.43
CA SER A 26 3.26 -6.60 -10.91
C SER A 26 3.70 -6.25 -9.50
N ILE A 27 4.15 -7.27 -8.76
CA ILE A 27 4.60 -7.16 -7.37
C ILE A 27 6.07 -7.56 -7.33
N HIS A 28 6.92 -6.70 -6.74
CA HIS A 28 8.36 -6.88 -6.70
C HIS A 28 8.89 -7.16 -5.30
N VAL A 29 8.03 -7.52 -4.36
CA VAL A 29 8.39 -7.86 -2.99
C VAL A 29 7.71 -9.17 -2.59
N SER A 30 8.22 -9.79 -1.53
CA SER A 30 7.69 -11.04 -0.98
C SER A 30 7.18 -10.82 0.43
N ASN A 31 6.27 -11.70 0.88
CA ASN A 31 5.78 -11.67 2.25
C ASN A 31 6.94 -11.73 3.24
N GLY A 32 6.89 -10.86 4.24
CA GLY A 32 7.91 -10.80 5.28
C GLY A 32 9.17 -10.05 4.89
N GLN A 33 9.26 -9.55 3.65
CA GLN A 33 10.41 -8.78 3.21
C GLN A 33 10.40 -7.39 3.83
N SER A 34 11.57 -6.93 4.29
CA SER A 34 11.75 -5.55 4.72
C SER A 34 11.94 -4.65 3.51
N VAL A 35 11.32 -3.46 3.54
CA VAL A 35 11.46 -2.47 2.47
C VAL A 35 11.94 -1.16 3.05
N SER A 36 12.66 -0.39 2.21
CA SER A 36 13.19 0.92 2.57
C SER A 36 12.37 2.01 1.87
N GLN A 37 12.39 3.20 2.44
CA GLN A 37 11.77 4.35 1.79
C GLN A 37 12.37 4.56 0.39
N GLY A 38 11.50 4.79 -0.58
CA GLY A 38 11.90 4.97 -1.98
C GLY A 38 12.12 3.68 -2.76
N GLN A 39 12.05 2.52 -2.10
CA GLN A 39 12.18 1.24 -2.78
C GLN A 39 10.98 0.97 -3.68
N GLN A 40 11.21 0.50 -4.89
CA GLN A 40 10.13 0.05 -5.77
C GLN A 40 9.53 -1.25 -5.24
N ILE A 41 8.21 -1.26 -5.03
CA ILE A 41 7.50 -2.44 -4.52
C ILE A 41 6.64 -3.12 -5.57
N GLY A 42 6.42 -2.46 -6.71
CA GLY A 42 5.62 -3.00 -7.80
C GLY A 42 5.46 -1.99 -8.92
N VAL A 43 4.59 -2.30 -9.86
CA VAL A 43 4.27 -1.44 -11.00
C VAL A 43 2.77 -1.18 -11.00
N MET A 44 2.38 0.07 -11.15
CA MET A 44 0.98 0.47 -11.24
C MET A 44 0.30 -0.21 -12.42
N GLY A 45 -0.98 -0.49 -12.27
CA GLY A 45 -1.74 -1.14 -13.33
C GLY A 45 -3.23 -0.98 -13.14
N THR A 46 -3.98 -1.92 -13.73
CA THR A 46 -5.43 -1.92 -13.73
C THR A 46 -6.01 -3.24 -13.20
N THR A 47 -5.21 -4.02 -12.45
CA THR A 47 -5.69 -5.30 -11.93
C THR A 47 -6.76 -5.09 -10.86
N GLY A 48 -7.63 -6.08 -10.69
CA GLY A 48 -8.77 -5.96 -9.80
C GLY A 48 -9.90 -5.17 -10.43
N ALA A 49 -10.66 -4.43 -9.61
CA ALA A 49 -11.84 -3.67 -10.05
C ALA A 49 -11.47 -2.25 -10.48
N SER A 50 -10.45 -2.11 -11.31
CA SER A 50 -9.98 -0.81 -11.79
C SER A 50 -10.30 -0.63 -13.27
N THR A 51 -10.56 0.61 -13.70
CA THR A 51 -10.89 0.94 -15.08
C THR A 51 -9.82 1.75 -15.80
N GLY A 52 -8.71 2.05 -15.16
CA GLY A 52 -7.60 2.80 -15.75
C GLY A 52 -6.32 2.57 -14.98
N VAL A 53 -5.18 2.89 -15.58
CA VAL A 53 -3.89 2.75 -14.89
C VAL A 53 -3.81 3.79 -13.79
N HIS A 54 -3.80 3.33 -12.54
CA HIS A 54 -3.66 4.20 -11.38
C HIS A 54 -3.26 3.38 -10.16
N LEU A 55 -2.77 4.08 -9.13
CA LEU A 55 -2.49 3.49 -7.83
C LEU A 55 -3.69 3.73 -6.91
N HIS A 56 -4.20 2.64 -6.33
CA HIS A 56 -5.14 2.74 -5.21
C HIS A 56 -4.34 2.63 -3.92
N PHE A 57 -4.31 3.69 -3.12
CA PHE A 57 -3.50 3.79 -1.91
C PHE A 57 -4.39 4.00 -0.69
N GLU A 58 -4.10 3.25 0.39
CA GLU A 58 -4.79 3.39 1.67
C GLU A 58 -3.79 3.47 2.81
N ILE A 59 -4.15 4.20 3.87
CA ILE A 59 -3.45 4.21 5.15
C ILE A 59 -4.40 3.71 6.22
N HIS A 60 -3.94 2.75 7.02
CA HIS A 60 -4.70 2.15 8.11
C HIS A 60 -3.94 2.36 9.43
N PRO A 61 -4.28 3.42 10.21
CA PRO A 61 -3.68 3.60 11.54
C PRO A 61 -4.06 2.44 12.45
N GLY A 62 -3.08 1.89 13.17
CA GLY A 62 -3.28 0.76 14.07
C GLY A 62 -3.32 -0.59 13.40
N GLY A 63 -3.46 -0.66 12.07
CA GLY A 63 -3.45 -1.91 11.33
C GLY A 63 -4.50 -1.96 10.23
N TYR A 64 -4.48 -3.03 9.46
CA TYR A 64 -5.37 -3.19 8.32
C TYR A 64 -6.85 -3.17 8.72
N LYS A 65 -7.70 -2.69 7.82
CA LYS A 65 -9.15 -2.48 7.95
C LYS A 65 -9.54 -1.32 8.85
N ASN A 66 -8.62 -0.38 9.05
CA ASN A 66 -8.91 0.85 9.75
C ASN A 66 -8.49 2.05 8.89
N PRO A 67 -9.07 2.23 7.68
CA PRO A 67 -8.60 3.22 6.74
C PRO A 67 -8.85 4.65 7.23
N ALA A 68 -7.92 5.53 6.89
CA ALA A 68 -8.02 6.95 7.15
C ALA A 68 -7.74 7.71 5.85
N ASN A 69 -8.07 9.00 5.82
CA ASN A 69 -7.74 9.83 4.67
C ASN A 69 -6.21 9.97 4.56
N PRO A 70 -5.59 9.50 3.47
CA PRO A 70 -4.13 9.57 3.32
C PRO A 70 -3.60 11.01 3.39
N MET A 71 -4.37 11.98 3.00
CA MET A 71 -3.96 13.39 3.01
C MET A 71 -3.67 13.93 4.40
N HIS A 72 -4.11 13.24 5.45
CA HIS A 72 -3.76 13.60 6.83
C HIS A 72 -2.30 13.23 7.17
N TYR A 73 -1.62 12.43 6.35
CA TYR A 73 -0.31 11.85 6.62
C TYR A 73 0.74 12.21 5.57
N ILE A 74 0.34 12.91 4.52
CA ILE A 74 1.23 13.30 3.41
C ILE A 74 1.52 14.79 3.54
N ASN A 75 2.80 15.12 3.54
CA ASN A 75 3.25 16.51 3.62
C ASN A 75 3.46 17.12 2.24
#